data_54dd8d0f359b6582f6a121912bc94a8c
#
_entry.id   54dd8d0f359b6582f6a121912bc94a8c
#
_cell.length_a   1.000
_cell.length_b   1.000
_cell.length_c   1.000
_cell.angle_alpha   90.00
_cell.angle_beta   90.00
_cell.angle_gamma   90.00
#
_symmetry.space_group_name_H-M   'P 1'
#
loop_
_entity.id
_entity.type
_entity.pdbx_description
1 polymer ?
#
loop_
_entity_poly.entity_id
_entity_poly.type
_entity_poly.pdbx_seq_one_letter_code
_entity_poly.pdbx_strand_id
1 'polypeptide(L)'
;MTNVKFFALGGLDENGKNCYVLDINNDLFVMNFGTKVPIVSTYGIDTLIPDYDYLKNNAKRIKGIFIVDTKNDSLSGLPWLVMEIPNIPIFCSSFSRISILERLSKYNINLKSIYV
;
A
#
# COMPACT_ATOMS: atom_id res chain seq x y z
N MET A 1 -9.10 19.86 19.54
CA MET A 1 -7.94 20.27 18.73
C MET A 1 -7.59 19.18 17.71
N THR A 2 -7.47 19.55 16.45
CA THR A 2 -7.12 18.59 15.40
C THR A 2 -5.65 18.23 15.50
N ASN A 3 -5.38 16.94 15.52
CA ASN A 3 -4.03 16.39 15.60
C ASN A 3 -3.70 15.69 14.28
N VAL A 4 -2.73 16.21 13.54
CA VAL A 4 -2.35 15.71 12.22
C VAL A 4 -0.87 15.30 12.24
N LYS A 5 -0.59 14.07 11.78
CA LYS A 5 0.77 13.56 11.61
C LYS A 5 0.91 13.01 10.20
N PHE A 6 2.07 13.22 9.59
CA PHE A 6 2.38 12.68 8.27
C PHE A 6 3.77 12.05 8.32
N PHE A 7 3.87 10.79 7.88
CA PHE A 7 5.14 10.07 7.89
C PHE A 7 5.19 9.03 6.77
N ALA A 8 6.39 8.55 6.50
CA ALA A 8 6.61 7.54 5.45
C ALA A 8 6.98 6.19 6.06
N LEU A 9 6.43 5.13 5.49
CA LEU A 9 6.85 3.75 5.78
C LEU A 9 7.81 3.22 4.72
N GLY A 10 7.95 3.91 3.61
CA GLY A 10 8.90 3.64 2.54
C GLY A 10 8.94 4.79 1.57
N GLY A 11 9.86 4.77 0.61
CA GLY A 11 9.95 5.78 -0.43
C GLY A 11 10.80 7.01 -0.08
N LEU A 12 11.35 7.11 1.13
CA LEU A 12 12.28 8.16 1.48
C LEU A 12 13.70 7.75 1.10
N ASP A 13 14.42 8.64 0.40
CA ASP A 13 15.78 8.42 -0.07
C ASP A 13 15.94 7.14 -0.92
N GLU A 14 14.87 6.72 -1.60
CA GLU A 14 14.87 5.52 -2.42
C GLU A 14 13.83 5.62 -3.53
N ASN A 15 14.02 4.84 -4.60
CA ASN A 15 13.05 4.65 -5.65
C ASN A 15 12.27 3.36 -5.39
N GLY A 16 10.96 3.48 -5.26
CA GLY A 16 10.11 2.33 -4.97
C GLY A 16 9.70 2.25 -3.52
N LYS A 17 8.94 1.22 -3.16
CA LYS A 17 8.34 1.02 -1.84
C LYS A 17 7.56 2.22 -1.33
N ASN A 18 6.93 2.99 -2.22
CA ASN A 18 6.23 4.21 -1.81
C ASN A 18 5.06 3.87 -0.91
N CYS A 19 5.08 4.40 0.30
CA CYS A 19 4.00 4.24 1.27
C CYS A 19 4.08 5.37 2.28
N TYR A 20 3.02 6.18 2.31
CA TYR A 20 2.95 7.33 3.22
C TYR A 20 1.68 7.23 4.04
N VAL A 21 1.73 7.69 5.28
CA VAL A 21 0.61 7.64 6.20
C VAL A 21 0.26 9.03 6.67
N LEU A 22 -1.02 9.37 6.56
CA LEU A 22 -1.59 10.59 7.13
C LEU A 22 -2.47 10.15 8.32
N ASP A 23 -2.12 10.62 9.51
CA ASP A 23 -2.87 10.34 10.74
C ASP A 23 -3.60 11.62 11.14
N ILE A 24 -4.94 11.56 11.06
CA ILE A 24 -5.79 12.69 11.45
C ILE A 24 -6.68 12.23 12.59
N ASN A 25 -6.43 12.74 13.80
CA ASN A 25 -7.21 12.41 15.00
C ASN A 25 -7.35 10.89 15.21
N ASN A 26 -6.26 10.15 15.03
CA ASN A 26 -6.15 8.70 15.13
C ASN A 26 -6.77 7.91 13.97
N ASP A 27 -7.31 8.57 12.96
CA ASP A 27 -7.73 7.90 11.71
C ASP A 27 -6.57 7.88 10.73
N LEU A 28 -6.23 6.72 10.20
CA LEU A 28 -5.11 6.55 9.28
C LEU A 28 -5.58 6.50 7.83
N PHE A 29 -4.92 7.28 7.00
CA PHE A 29 -5.11 7.29 5.54
C PHE A 29 -3.78 6.91 4.91
N VAL A 30 -3.74 5.77 4.23
CA VAL A 30 -2.50 5.23 3.65
C VAL A 30 -2.44 5.62 2.17
N MET A 31 -1.31 6.20 1.75
CA MET A 31 -1.10 6.60 0.36
C MET A 31 -0.04 5.72 -0.26
N ASN A 32 -0.44 4.90 -1.22
CA ASN A 32 0.37 3.94 -1.95
C ASN A 32 0.88 2.79 -1.09
N PHE A 33 1.15 1.67 -1.72
CA PHE A 33 1.85 0.54 -1.12
C PHE A 33 2.59 -0.20 -2.24
N GLY A 34 3.75 0.31 -2.60
CA GLY A 34 4.51 -0.14 -3.74
C GLY A 34 5.57 -1.18 -3.39
N THR A 35 6.29 -1.61 -4.40
CA THR A 35 7.43 -2.52 -4.26
C THR A 35 8.70 -1.86 -4.72
N LYS A 36 9.82 -2.48 -4.37
CA LYS A 36 11.14 -2.11 -4.84
C LYS A 36 11.91 -3.37 -5.19
N VAL A 37 12.60 -3.35 -6.34
CA VAL A 37 13.52 -4.42 -6.71
C VAL A 37 14.88 -4.09 -6.08
N PRO A 38 15.50 -5.02 -5.35
CA PRO A 38 16.82 -4.78 -4.77
C PRO A 38 17.87 -4.51 -5.86
N ILE A 39 18.75 -3.54 -5.62
CA ILE A 39 19.84 -3.21 -6.56
C ILE A 39 20.85 -4.35 -6.64
N VAL A 40 21.09 -5.00 -5.49
CA VAL A 40 21.99 -6.14 -5.39
C VAL A 40 21.15 -7.36 -5.03
N SER A 41 21.32 -8.43 -5.80
CA SER A 41 20.65 -9.69 -5.54
C SER A 41 21.05 -10.25 -4.18
N THR A 42 20.09 -10.26 -3.25
CA THR A 42 20.24 -10.94 -1.97
C THR A 42 19.59 -12.31 -2.09
N TYR A 43 20.14 -13.31 -1.42
CA TYR A 43 19.70 -14.70 -1.54
C TYR A 43 18.19 -14.82 -1.32
N GLY A 44 17.48 -15.22 -2.38
CA GLY A 44 16.04 -15.49 -2.31
C GLY A 44 15.13 -14.26 -2.23
N ILE A 45 15.68 -13.04 -2.28
CA ILE A 45 14.90 -11.82 -2.22
C ILE A 45 14.89 -11.17 -3.60
N ASP A 46 13.72 -11.13 -4.26
CA ASP A 46 13.55 -10.50 -5.56
C ASP A 46 12.66 -9.25 -5.52
N THR A 47 11.98 -9.00 -4.38
CA THR A 47 11.07 -7.88 -4.21
C THR A 47 11.10 -7.40 -2.77
N LEU A 48 11.12 -6.07 -2.58
CA LEU A 48 11.02 -5.45 -1.28
C LEU A 48 9.69 -4.70 -1.18
N ILE A 49 9.06 -4.76 0.00
CA ILE A 49 7.83 -4.03 0.29
C ILE A 49 8.04 -3.11 1.50
N PRO A 50 7.18 -2.09 1.70
CA PRO A 50 7.26 -1.27 2.91
C PRO A 50 7.04 -2.10 4.16
N ASP A 51 7.57 -1.62 5.29
CA ASP A 51 7.32 -2.26 6.59
C ASP A 51 5.85 -2.07 6.97
N TYR A 52 5.08 -3.13 6.92
CA TYR A 52 3.64 -3.08 7.17
C TYR A 52 3.26 -3.38 8.62
N ASP A 53 4.23 -3.62 9.50
CA ASP A 53 3.94 -3.90 10.91
C ASP A 53 3.16 -2.78 11.57
N TYR A 54 3.51 -1.53 11.28
CA TYR A 54 2.77 -0.38 11.78
C TYR A 54 1.29 -0.44 11.36
N LEU A 55 1.04 -0.73 10.09
CA LEU A 55 -0.31 -0.81 9.55
C LEU A 55 -1.08 -1.99 10.15
N LYS A 56 -0.43 -3.14 10.28
CA LYS A 56 -1.02 -4.33 10.87
C LYS A 56 -1.41 -4.10 12.32
N ASN A 57 -0.53 -3.48 13.10
CA ASN A 57 -0.78 -3.20 14.51
C ASN A 57 -1.82 -2.11 14.73
N ASN A 58 -2.10 -1.30 13.71
CA ASN A 58 -3.06 -0.20 13.75
C ASN A 58 -4.21 -0.39 12.75
N ALA A 59 -4.49 -1.63 12.36
CA ALA A 59 -5.44 -1.95 11.29
C ALA A 59 -6.83 -1.35 11.53
N LYS A 60 -7.29 -1.32 12.77
CA LYS A 60 -8.62 -0.78 13.12
C LYS A 60 -8.73 0.73 12.89
N ARG A 61 -7.60 1.44 12.84
CA ARG A 61 -7.57 2.88 12.63
C ARG A 61 -7.54 3.25 11.14
N ILE A 62 -7.28 2.29 10.26
CA ILE A 62 -7.11 2.56 8.82
C ILE A 62 -8.46 2.78 8.18
N LYS A 63 -8.67 3.95 7.60
CA LYS A 63 -9.89 4.32 6.90
C LYS A 63 -9.86 3.98 5.41
N GLY A 64 -8.69 3.86 4.82
CA GLY A 64 -8.55 3.50 3.42
C GLY A 64 -7.13 3.59 2.93
N ILE A 65 -6.90 2.98 1.79
CA ILE A 65 -5.65 3.08 1.04
C ILE A 65 -5.94 3.83 -0.25
N PHE A 66 -5.14 4.85 -0.53
CA PHE A 66 -5.29 5.70 -1.71
C PHE A 66 -4.15 5.43 -2.68
N ILE A 67 -4.48 4.97 -3.87
CA ILE A 67 -3.49 4.68 -4.92
C ILE A 67 -3.59 5.77 -5.97
N VAL A 68 -2.47 6.48 -6.20
CA VAL A 68 -2.47 7.69 -7.02
C VAL A 68 -2.06 7.45 -8.46
N ASP A 69 -1.42 6.33 -8.78
CA ASP A 69 -1.03 6.02 -10.16
C ASP A 69 -0.96 4.51 -10.39
N THR A 70 -0.44 4.09 -11.57
CA THR A 70 -0.39 2.67 -11.95
C THR A 70 1.01 2.07 -11.86
N LYS A 71 1.96 2.79 -11.29
CA LYS A 71 3.34 2.32 -11.22
C LYS A 71 3.53 1.25 -10.16
N ASN A 72 4.48 0.35 -10.41
CA ASN A 72 4.81 -0.70 -9.46
C ASN A 72 5.27 -0.17 -8.11
N ASP A 73 5.96 0.98 -8.10
CA ASP A 73 6.40 1.60 -6.85
C ASP A 73 5.27 2.22 -6.04
N SER A 74 4.04 2.21 -6.56
CA SER A 74 2.86 2.77 -5.88
C SER A 74 1.81 1.73 -5.50
N LEU A 75 1.68 0.61 -6.23
CA LEU A 75 0.59 -0.33 -5.99
C LEU A 75 1.00 -1.81 -5.89
N SER A 76 2.20 -2.17 -6.31
CA SER A 76 2.56 -3.59 -6.45
C SER A 76 2.68 -4.35 -5.13
N GLY A 77 2.75 -3.66 -4.00
CA GLY A 77 2.79 -4.29 -2.68
C GLY A 77 1.43 -4.68 -2.14
N LEU A 78 0.34 -4.24 -2.77
CA LEU A 78 -1.02 -4.49 -2.30
C LEU A 78 -1.35 -5.96 -2.03
N PRO A 79 -0.93 -6.94 -2.85
CA PRO A 79 -1.25 -8.34 -2.57
C PRO A 79 -0.82 -8.78 -1.17
N TRP A 80 0.39 -8.39 -0.75
CA TRP A 80 0.87 -8.75 0.58
C TRP A 80 0.11 -8.03 1.69
N LEU A 81 -0.22 -6.76 1.47
CA LEU A 81 -0.95 -5.97 2.46
C LEU A 81 -2.37 -6.50 2.66
N VAL A 82 -3.11 -6.81 1.58
CA VAL A 82 -4.49 -7.28 1.70
C VAL A 82 -4.57 -8.70 2.25
N MET A 83 -3.53 -9.52 2.10
CA MET A 83 -3.47 -10.83 2.75
C MET A 83 -3.34 -10.70 4.26
N GLU A 84 -2.57 -9.72 4.73
CA GLU A 84 -2.33 -9.51 6.16
C GLU A 84 -3.44 -8.70 6.82
N ILE A 85 -4.00 -7.75 6.10
CA ILE A 85 -5.03 -6.86 6.63
C ILE A 85 -6.20 -6.87 5.64
N PRO A 86 -7.09 -7.87 5.70
CA PRO A 86 -8.24 -7.95 4.79
C PRO A 86 -9.27 -6.86 5.10
N ASN A 87 -10.12 -6.57 4.11
CA ASN A 87 -11.26 -5.65 4.23
C ASN A 87 -10.91 -4.18 4.35
N ILE A 88 -9.71 -3.75 3.99
CA ILE A 88 -9.38 -2.33 3.90
C ILE A 88 -9.92 -1.78 2.59
N PRO A 89 -10.68 -0.66 2.60
CA PRO A 89 -11.13 -0.04 1.36
C PRO A 89 -9.94 0.54 0.58
N ILE A 90 -9.93 0.34 -0.73
CA ILE A 90 -8.93 0.91 -1.63
C ILE A 90 -9.60 1.94 -2.53
N PHE A 91 -9.08 3.15 -2.54
CA PHE A 91 -9.58 4.26 -3.34
C PHE A 91 -8.59 4.58 -4.46
N CYS A 92 -9.06 4.66 -5.68
CA CYS A 92 -8.19 4.85 -6.85
C CYS A 92 -8.97 5.42 -8.02
N SER A 93 -8.25 5.79 -9.10
CA SER A 93 -8.91 6.14 -10.36
C SER A 93 -9.43 4.88 -11.06
N SER A 94 -10.35 5.05 -12.01
CA SER A 94 -10.85 3.92 -12.79
C SER A 94 -9.73 3.24 -13.57
N PHE A 95 -8.72 3.98 -14.00
CA PHE A 95 -7.55 3.45 -14.70
C PHE A 95 -6.68 2.61 -13.75
N SER A 96 -6.40 3.13 -12.56
CA SER A 96 -5.60 2.40 -11.56
C SER A 96 -6.32 1.14 -11.07
N ARG A 97 -7.65 1.14 -11.02
CA ARG A 97 -8.43 -0.03 -10.61
C ARG A 97 -8.11 -1.25 -11.48
N ILE A 98 -7.97 -1.04 -12.80
CA ILE A 98 -7.65 -2.14 -13.73
C ILE A 98 -6.30 -2.77 -13.36
N SER A 99 -5.29 -1.94 -13.12
CA SER A 99 -3.95 -2.43 -12.74
C SER A 99 -3.95 -3.12 -11.38
N ILE A 100 -4.72 -2.61 -10.41
CA ILE A 100 -4.85 -3.22 -9.09
C ILE A 100 -5.50 -4.59 -9.19
N LEU A 101 -6.61 -4.70 -9.92
CA LEU A 101 -7.31 -5.97 -10.09
C LEU A 101 -6.43 -7.00 -10.78
N GLU A 102 -5.68 -6.59 -11.82
CA GLU A 102 -4.76 -7.47 -12.51
C GLU A 102 -3.66 -7.97 -11.56
N ARG A 103 -3.09 -7.07 -10.76
CA ARG A 103 -2.04 -7.42 -9.81
C ARG A 103 -2.54 -8.41 -8.76
N LEU A 104 -3.73 -8.16 -8.22
CA LEU A 104 -4.33 -9.03 -7.20
C LEU A 104 -4.69 -10.41 -7.78
N SER A 105 -5.15 -10.47 -9.02
CA SER A 105 -5.54 -11.74 -9.65
C SER A 105 -4.37 -12.72 -9.80
N LYS A 106 -3.15 -12.22 -9.92
CA LYS A 106 -1.94 -13.06 -9.98
C LYS A 106 -1.70 -13.85 -8.70
N TYR A 107 -2.29 -13.43 -7.60
CA TYR A 107 -2.18 -14.08 -6.29
C TYR A 107 -3.50 -14.69 -5.86
N ASN A 108 -4.45 -14.85 -6.80
CA ASN A 108 -5.78 -15.41 -6.55
C ASN A 108 -6.57 -14.61 -5.50
N ILE A 109 -6.36 -13.31 -5.44
CA ILE A 109 -7.07 -12.41 -4.55
C ILE A 109 -8.20 -11.74 -5.32
N ASN A 110 -9.43 -11.92 -4.84
CA ASN A 110 -10.61 -11.26 -5.39
C ASN A 110 -11.15 -10.28 -4.34
N LEU A 111 -10.83 -9.00 -4.51
CA LEU A 111 -11.19 -7.96 -3.55
C LEU A 111 -12.33 -7.12 -4.11
N LYS A 112 -13.41 -6.97 -3.31
CA LYS A 112 -14.58 -6.19 -3.71
C LYS A 112 -14.57 -4.76 -3.17
N SER A 113 -13.72 -4.44 -2.20
CA SER A 113 -13.69 -3.13 -1.56
C SER A 113 -12.74 -2.15 -2.27
N ILE A 114 -12.83 -2.10 -3.61
CA ILE A 114 -12.08 -1.14 -4.44
C ILE A 114 -13.07 -0.10 -4.96
N TYR A 115 -12.84 1.16 -4.63
CA TYR A 115 -13.72 2.28 -4.94
C TYR A 115 -13.03 3.27 -5.87
N VAL A 116 -13.78 3.74 -6.85
CA VAL A 116 -13.31 4.73 -7.83
C VAL A 116 -13.79 6.12 -7.44
#